data_f0555e7a30c98f96067dfbc928b580cd
#
_entry.id   f0555e7a30c98f96067dfbc928b580cd
#
_cell.length_a   1.000
_cell.length_b   1.000
_cell.length_c   1.000
_cell.angle_alpha   90.00
_cell.angle_beta   90.00
_cell.angle_gamma   90.00
#
_symmetry.space_group_name_H-M   'P 1'
#
loop_
_entity.id
_entity.type
_entity.pdbx_description
1 polymer ?
#
loop_
_entity_poly.entity_id
_entity_poly.type
_entity_poly.pdbx_seq_one_letter_code
_entity_poly.pdbx_strand_id
1 'polypeptide(L)'
;RKQGCFSVKRGCETANCGLCTVLMDGRPVLSCSTLAARIEGKKIVTLEGMQREAQEFGSFLANEGAEQCGFCNPGFIMNVFAMLNEIKDPTEEQIKEYLAGNLCRCSGFVSQTRSILKFLKYKKAQEEA
;
A
#
# COMPACT_ATOMS: atom_id res chain seq x y z
N ARG A 1 -9.34 13.13 7.57
CA ARG A 1 -8.57 14.07 8.43
C ARG A 1 -9.30 14.43 9.70
N LYS A 2 -10.60 14.71 9.63
CA LYS A 2 -11.41 14.98 10.83
C LYS A 2 -11.44 13.82 11.83
N GLN A 3 -11.18 12.58 11.36
CA GLN A 3 -11.11 11.37 12.15
C GLN A 3 -9.67 10.96 12.52
N GLY A 4 -8.68 11.81 12.30
CA GLY A 4 -7.28 11.50 12.60
C GLY A 4 -6.55 10.62 11.57
N CYS A 5 -7.18 10.25 10.43
CA CYS A 5 -6.57 9.41 9.41
C CYS A 5 -5.68 10.24 8.46
N PHE A 6 -4.51 10.65 8.94
CA PHE A 6 -3.59 11.51 8.20
C PHE A 6 -2.78 10.78 7.12
N SER A 7 -2.72 9.44 7.18
CA SER A 7 -2.05 8.61 6.16
C SER A 7 -2.73 8.70 4.80
N VAL A 8 -4.03 8.96 4.76
CA VAL A 8 -4.79 9.11 3.52
C VAL A 8 -4.49 10.47 2.91
N LYS A 9 -3.73 10.49 1.82
CA LYS A 9 -3.20 11.73 1.23
C LYS A 9 -3.90 12.13 -0.06
N ARG A 10 -3.90 13.42 -0.33
CA ARG A 10 -4.44 14.03 -1.53
C ARG A 10 -3.28 14.43 -2.44
N GLY A 11 -3.05 13.65 -3.51
CA GLY A 11 -1.95 13.88 -4.43
C GLY A 11 -2.35 14.37 -5.82
N CYS A 12 -3.40 13.84 -6.42
CA CYS A 12 -3.77 14.15 -7.81
C CYS A 12 -5.20 14.63 -8.03
N GLU A 13 -6.16 14.22 -7.20
CA GLU A 13 -7.61 14.49 -7.35
C GLU A 13 -8.26 13.94 -8.64
N THR A 14 -7.54 13.10 -9.38
CA THR A 14 -7.93 12.55 -10.68
C THR A 14 -7.91 11.03 -10.73
N ALA A 15 -7.90 10.39 -9.56
CA ALA A 15 -7.88 8.92 -9.38
C ALA A 15 -6.68 8.20 -10.03
N ASN A 16 -5.50 8.85 -10.10
CA ASN A 16 -4.33 8.30 -10.78
C ASN A 16 -3.17 7.91 -9.86
N CYS A 17 -2.99 8.61 -8.71
CA CYS A 17 -1.72 8.52 -7.98
C CYS A 17 -1.67 7.43 -6.90
N GLY A 18 -2.79 6.86 -6.49
CA GLY A 18 -2.83 5.82 -5.44
C GLY A 18 -2.61 6.31 -3.99
N LEU A 19 -2.34 7.62 -3.77
CA LEU A 19 -1.99 8.14 -2.45
C LEU A 19 -3.15 8.16 -1.45
N CYS A 20 -4.37 8.09 -1.95
CA CYS A 20 -5.60 8.06 -1.15
C CYS A 20 -6.17 6.65 -0.97
N THR A 21 -5.40 5.61 -1.27
CA THR A 21 -5.83 4.22 -1.13
C THR A 21 -6.18 3.89 0.31
N VAL A 22 -7.34 3.27 0.49
CA VAL A 22 -7.83 2.68 1.74
C VAL A 22 -8.35 1.28 1.43
N LEU A 23 -8.49 0.42 2.45
CA LEU A 23 -9.19 -0.85 2.26
C LEU A 23 -10.66 -0.67 2.62
N MET A 24 -11.54 -1.09 1.72
CA MET A 24 -12.97 -1.20 1.94
C MET A 24 -13.37 -2.67 1.86
N ASP A 25 -13.82 -3.24 2.96
CA ASP A 25 -14.08 -4.67 3.10
C ASP A 25 -12.87 -5.54 2.63
N GLY A 26 -11.65 -5.11 2.94
CA GLY A 26 -10.40 -5.78 2.58
C GLY A 26 -9.89 -5.50 1.15
N ARG A 27 -10.64 -4.79 0.31
CA ARG A 27 -10.24 -4.47 -1.08
C ARG A 27 -9.71 -3.04 -1.18
N PRO A 28 -8.68 -2.77 -1.98
CA PRO A 28 -8.13 -1.44 -2.15
C PRO A 28 -9.08 -0.60 -3.00
N VAL A 29 -9.37 0.60 -2.50
CA VAL A 29 -10.16 1.59 -3.23
C VAL A 29 -9.52 2.97 -3.12
N LEU A 30 -9.68 3.79 -4.14
CA LEU A 30 -9.26 5.18 -4.13
C LEU A 30 -10.34 6.02 -3.42
N SER A 31 -10.06 6.50 -2.21
CA SER A 31 -11.04 7.25 -1.44
C SER A 31 -11.47 8.56 -2.10
N CYS A 32 -10.63 9.17 -2.94
CA CYS A 32 -10.98 10.40 -3.68
C CYS A 32 -12.07 10.20 -4.73
N SER A 33 -12.27 8.97 -5.22
CA SER A 33 -13.31 8.61 -6.22
C SER A 33 -14.41 7.72 -5.66
N THR A 34 -14.44 7.53 -4.35
CA THR A 34 -15.48 6.74 -3.66
C THR A 34 -16.53 7.67 -3.06
N LEU A 35 -17.80 7.49 -3.47
CA LEU A 35 -18.92 8.25 -2.92
C LEU A 35 -19.20 7.85 -1.48
N ALA A 36 -19.25 8.82 -0.57
CA ALA A 36 -19.51 8.57 0.84
C ALA A 36 -20.85 7.83 1.10
N ALA A 37 -21.87 8.08 0.29
CA ALA A 37 -23.16 7.38 0.39
C ALA A 37 -23.06 5.87 0.11
N ARG A 38 -21.99 5.40 -0.52
CA ARG A 38 -21.79 3.97 -0.83
C ARG A 38 -21.00 3.20 0.23
N ILE A 39 -20.52 3.89 1.27
CA ILE A 39 -19.71 3.25 2.32
C ILE A 39 -20.50 2.93 3.60
N GLU A 40 -21.79 3.20 3.62
CA GLU A 40 -22.63 2.81 4.74
C GLU A 40 -22.56 1.29 4.98
N GLY A 41 -22.31 0.89 6.22
CA GLY A 41 -22.14 -0.52 6.61
C GLY A 41 -20.82 -1.15 6.15
N LYS A 42 -19.92 -0.41 5.49
CA LYS A 42 -18.62 -0.92 5.02
C LYS A 42 -17.53 -0.75 6.07
N LYS A 43 -16.64 -1.75 6.17
CA LYS A 43 -15.44 -1.67 6.99
C LYS A 43 -14.35 -0.95 6.22
N ILE A 44 -13.98 0.24 6.68
CA ILE A 44 -12.88 1.03 6.10
C ILE A 44 -11.65 0.90 7.00
N VAL A 45 -10.52 0.54 6.40
CA VAL A 45 -9.23 0.46 7.08
C VAL A 45 -8.27 1.43 6.40
N THR A 46 -7.60 2.23 7.19
CA THR A 46 -6.48 3.10 6.79
C THR A 46 -5.18 2.59 7.43
N LEU A 47 -4.05 3.16 7.05
CA LEU A 47 -2.74 2.73 7.57
C LEU A 47 -2.64 2.84 9.10
N GLU A 48 -3.38 3.76 9.72
CA GLU A 48 -3.48 3.89 11.17
C GLU A 48 -4.01 2.62 11.85
N GLY A 49 -4.83 1.83 11.13
CA GLY A 49 -5.33 0.54 11.59
C GLY A 49 -4.41 -0.66 11.32
N MET A 50 -3.27 -0.44 10.65
CA MET A 50 -2.32 -1.48 10.23
C MET A 50 -0.88 -1.12 10.61
N GLN A 51 -0.68 -0.47 11.73
CA GLN A 51 0.62 0.11 12.13
C GLN A 51 1.72 -0.95 12.27
N ARG A 52 1.40 -2.11 12.82
CA ARG A 52 2.37 -3.20 13.01
C ARG A 52 2.88 -3.73 11.67
N GLU A 53 1.96 -4.07 10.79
CA GLU A 53 2.27 -4.57 9.44
C GLU A 53 3.01 -3.51 8.62
N ALA A 54 2.56 -2.26 8.72
CA ALA A 54 3.18 -1.14 8.04
C ALA A 54 4.62 -0.88 8.51
N GLN A 55 4.89 -1.00 9.80
CA GLN A 55 6.23 -0.85 10.36
C GLN A 55 7.15 -2.00 9.94
N GLU A 56 6.65 -3.23 9.96
CA GLU A 56 7.40 -4.40 9.51
C GLU A 56 7.83 -4.24 8.05
N PHE A 57 6.90 -3.97 7.14
CA PHE A 57 7.20 -3.76 5.72
C PHE A 57 8.01 -2.49 5.47
N GLY A 58 7.76 -1.42 6.22
CA GLY A 58 8.49 -0.16 6.13
C GLY A 58 9.99 -0.33 6.32
N SER A 59 10.43 -1.26 7.18
CA SER A 59 11.85 -1.58 7.36
C SER A 59 12.50 -2.12 6.07
N PHE A 60 11.77 -2.89 5.27
CA PHE A 60 12.24 -3.37 3.97
C PHE A 60 12.34 -2.26 2.93
N LEU A 61 11.39 -1.31 2.94
CA LEU A 61 11.46 -0.11 2.08
C LEU A 61 12.72 0.71 2.39
N ALA A 62 12.97 0.96 3.68
CA ALA A 62 14.14 1.71 4.12
C ALA A 62 15.45 1.02 3.75
N ASN A 63 15.56 -0.29 4.03
CA ASN A 63 16.77 -1.09 3.77
C ASN A 63 17.11 -1.21 2.28
N GLU A 64 16.11 -1.11 1.39
CA GLU A 64 16.30 -1.16 -0.06
C GLU A 64 16.46 0.22 -0.70
N GLY A 65 16.51 1.29 0.09
CA GLY A 65 16.54 2.66 -0.43
C GLY A 65 15.26 3.04 -1.20
N ALA A 66 14.15 2.37 -0.91
CA ALA A 66 12.87 2.60 -1.56
C ALA A 66 12.05 3.71 -0.86
N GLU A 67 12.63 4.39 0.10
CA GLU A 67 12.04 5.50 0.82
C GLU A 67 12.92 6.74 0.72
N GLN A 68 12.31 7.89 0.39
CA GLN A 68 12.95 9.20 0.42
C GLN A 68 12.04 10.20 1.15
N CYS A 69 11.14 10.90 0.44
CA CYS A 69 10.23 11.84 1.10
C CYS A 69 9.09 11.16 1.88
N GLY A 70 8.82 9.89 1.66
CA GLY A 70 7.79 9.10 2.35
C GLY A 70 6.34 9.45 1.99
N PHE A 71 6.11 10.44 1.11
CA PHE A 71 4.75 10.93 0.83
C PHE A 71 3.86 9.87 0.18
N CYS A 72 4.39 9.02 -0.68
CA CYS A 72 3.66 7.94 -1.34
C CYS A 72 3.49 6.68 -0.46
N ASN A 73 4.33 6.50 0.57
CA ASN A 73 4.40 5.26 1.34
C ASN A 73 3.06 4.79 1.89
N PRO A 74 2.20 5.62 2.50
CA PRO A 74 0.95 5.12 3.06
C PRO A 74 0.05 4.44 2.02
N GLY A 75 -0.22 5.09 0.89
CA GLY A 75 -1.04 4.51 -0.17
C GLY A 75 -0.39 3.29 -0.83
N PHE A 76 0.93 3.31 -0.99
CA PHE A 76 1.70 2.20 -1.51
C PHE A 76 1.61 0.97 -0.59
N ILE A 77 1.84 1.14 0.71
CA ILE A 77 1.77 0.07 1.72
C ILE A 77 0.36 -0.52 1.76
N MET A 78 -0.69 0.30 1.73
CA MET A 78 -2.08 -0.18 1.68
C MET A 78 -2.33 -1.08 0.48
N ASN A 79 -1.82 -0.72 -0.71
CA ASN A 79 -1.95 -1.53 -1.91
C ASN A 79 -1.10 -2.81 -1.87
N VAL A 80 0.10 -2.76 -1.29
CA VAL A 80 0.93 -3.97 -1.09
C VAL A 80 0.19 -4.98 -0.24
N PHE A 81 -0.37 -4.58 0.90
CA PHE A 81 -1.11 -5.52 1.75
C PHE A 81 -2.41 -6.01 1.10
N ALA A 82 -3.10 -5.17 0.32
CA ALA A 82 -4.24 -5.62 -0.48
C ALA A 82 -3.82 -6.70 -1.48
N MET A 83 -2.74 -6.48 -2.22
CA MET A 83 -2.18 -7.44 -3.17
C MET A 83 -1.84 -8.77 -2.48
N LEU A 84 -1.17 -8.73 -1.33
CA LEU A 84 -0.79 -9.94 -0.58
C LEU A 84 -2.00 -10.71 -0.05
N ASN A 85 -3.13 -10.05 0.19
CA ASN A 85 -4.38 -10.70 0.55
C ASN A 85 -5.09 -11.34 -0.64
N GLU A 86 -4.90 -10.80 -1.84
CA GLU A 86 -5.57 -11.26 -3.07
C GLU A 86 -4.74 -12.30 -3.83
N ILE A 87 -3.42 -12.15 -3.84
CA ILE A 87 -2.51 -12.99 -4.63
C ILE A 87 -1.52 -13.68 -3.69
N LYS A 88 -1.65 -14.99 -3.59
CA LYS A 88 -0.66 -15.81 -2.88
C LYS A 88 0.58 -15.95 -3.78
N ASP A 89 1.75 -15.57 -3.27
CA ASP A 89 3.03 -15.66 -4.00
C ASP A 89 3.05 -14.89 -5.34
N PRO A 90 2.84 -13.57 -5.35
CA PRO A 90 2.82 -12.82 -6.60
C PRO A 90 4.19 -12.84 -7.29
N THR A 91 4.17 -12.97 -8.62
CA THR A 91 5.37 -12.81 -9.46
C THR A 91 5.79 -11.34 -9.53
N GLU A 92 7.02 -11.07 -9.99
CA GLU A 92 7.49 -9.70 -10.16
C GLU A 92 6.62 -8.90 -11.14
N GLU A 93 6.15 -9.52 -12.21
CA GLU A 93 5.24 -8.91 -13.17
C GLU A 93 3.89 -8.55 -12.54
N GLN A 94 3.31 -9.48 -11.77
CA GLN A 94 2.06 -9.22 -11.05
C GLN A 94 2.21 -8.09 -10.02
N ILE A 95 3.34 -8.02 -9.32
CA ILE A 95 3.63 -6.92 -8.40
C ILE A 95 3.65 -5.58 -9.15
N LYS A 96 4.36 -5.50 -10.27
CA LYS A 96 4.46 -4.29 -11.10
C LYS A 96 3.10 -3.86 -11.66
N GLU A 97 2.32 -4.80 -12.16
CA GLU A 97 0.98 -4.54 -12.69
C GLU A 97 0.02 -4.05 -11.61
N TYR A 98 -0.02 -4.72 -10.46
CA TYR A 98 -0.90 -4.35 -9.35
C TYR A 98 -0.60 -2.96 -8.80
N LEU A 99 0.67 -2.59 -8.75
CA LEU A 99 1.14 -1.33 -8.18
C LEU A 99 1.32 -0.21 -9.22
N ALA A 100 0.97 -0.44 -10.47
CA ALA A 100 1.10 0.55 -11.56
C ALA A 100 0.36 1.88 -11.27
N GLY A 101 -0.73 1.82 -10.48
CA GLY A 101 -1.48 3.00 -10.03
C GLY A 101 -0.89 3.75 -8.83
N ASN A 102 0.24 3.30 -8.26
CA ASN A 102 0.89 3.95 -7.13
C ASN A 102 2.07 4.80 -7.62
N LEU A 103 1.88 6.11 -7.70
CA LEU A 103 2.92 7.00 -8.21
C LEU A 103 3.92 7.40 -7.12
N CYS A 104 5.20 7.27 -7.43
CA CYS A 104 6.31 7.80 -6.66
C CYS A 104 7.22 8.65 -7.54
N ARG A 105 7.56 9.87 -7.10
CA ARG A 105 8.46 10.76 -7.85
C ARG A 105 9.92 10.66 -7.39
N CYS A 106 10.17 10.05 -6.25
CA CYS A 106 11.50 10.00 -5.62
C CYS A 106 12.23 8.68 -5.87
N SER A 107 11.73 7.59 -5.29
CA SER A 107 12.44 6.29 -5.24
C SER A 107 12.21 5.42 -6.47
N GLY A 108 11.01 5.48 -7.05
CA GLY A 108 10.64 4.70 -8.24
C GLY A 108 10.36 3.21 -7.98
N PHE A 109 9.88 2.52 -9.03
CA PHE A 109 9.31 1.18 -8.93
C PHE A 109 10.33 0.06 -8.68
N VAL A 110 11.57 0.21 -9.14
CA VAL A 110 12.58 -0.89 -9.07
C VAL A 110 12.92 -1.22 -7.62
N SER A 111 13.25 -0.22 -6.81
CA SER A 111 13.56 -0.42 -5.40
C SER A 111 12.33 -0.87 -4.60
N GLN A 112 11.16 -0.33 -4.91
CA GLN A 112 9.89 -0.74 -4.30
C GLN A 112 9.55 -2.20 -4.59
N THR A 113 9.68 -2.65 -5.84
CA THR A 113 9.47 -4.06 -6.22
C THR A 113 10.46 -4.98 -5.51
N ARG A 114 11.74 -4.59 -5.46
CA ARG A 114 12.77 -5.34 -4.75
C ARG A 114 12.48 -5.48 -3.25
N SER A 115 11.97 -4.44 -2.60
CA SER A 115 11.55 -4.46 -1.20
C SER A 115 10.45 -5.48 -0.97
N ILE A 116 9.45 -5.54 -1.86
CA ILE A 116 8.34 -6.50 -1.76
C ILE A 116 8.86 -7.93 -1.92
N LEU A 117 9.71 -8.19 -2.91
CA LEU A 117 10.27 -9.53 -3.13
C LEU A 117 11.09 -10.02 -1.93
N LYS A 118 11.85 -9.13 -1.27
CA LYS A 118 12.56 -9.48 -0.05
C LYS A 118 11.63 -9.72 1.13
N PHE A 119 10.59 -8.91 1.27
CA PHE A 119 9.57 -9.10 2.30
C PHE A 119 8.84 -10.44 2.14
N LEU A 120 8.48 -10.81 0.92
CA LEU A 120 7.85 -12.12 0.62
C LEU A 120 8.77 -13.29 1.02
N LYS A 121 10.06 -13.22 0.69
CA LYS A 121 11.02 -14.24 1.11
C LYS A 121 11.12 -14.36 2.62
N TYR A 122 11.13 -13.23 3.30
CA TYR A 122 11.16 -13.20 4.76
C TYR A 122 9.90 -13.82 5.38
N LYS A 123 8.71 -13.50 4.85
CA LYS A 123 7.45 -14.07 5.33
C LYS A 123 7.39 -15.59 5.13
N LYS A 124 7.82 -16.09 3.97
CA LYS A 124 7.90 -17.54 3.72
C LYS A 124 8.81 -18.25 4.70
N ALA A 125 9.99 -17.70 4.97
CA ALA A 125 10.92 -18.27 5.95
C ALA A 125 10.35 -18.30 7.37
N GLN A 126 9.45 -17.38 7.73
CA GLN A 126 8.75 -17.41 9.02
C GLN A 126 7.63 -18.45 9.09
N GLU A 127 6.95 -18.74 7.97
CA GLU A 127 5.89 -19.75 7.92
C GLU A 127 6.44 -21.18 7.92
N GLU A 128 7.68 -21.38 7.46
CA GLU A 128 8.37 -22.67 7.41
C GLU A 128 9.13 -23.01 8.72
N ALA A 129 9.30 -22.02 9.61
CA ALA A 129 10.02 -22.16 10.88
C ALA A 129 9.10 -22.54 12.03
#